data_21848c740c2180c0a90ccf9db24382a1
#
_entry.id   21848c740c2180c0a90ccf9db24382a1
#
_cell.length_a   1.000
_cell.length_b   1.000
_cell.length_c   1.000
_cell.angle_alpha   90.00
_cell.angle_beta   90.00
_cell.angle_gamma   90.00
#
_symmetry.space_group_name_H-M   'P 1'
#
loop_
_entity.id
_entity.type
_entity.pdbx_description
1 polymer ?
#
loop_
_entity_poly.entity_id
_entity_poly.type
_entity_poly.pdbx_seq_one_letter_code
_entity_poly.pdbx_strand_id
1 'polypeptide(L)'
;MSKWLIQYEQIFNYIQIQPSYLIHIETLNNKNDCINTFISNGNKLKTFINITKSNIQILEYKNIENNLCILLSCILKYNKVVFNKSYQETYINCKNLFEKKNSDYGDAFMDYKLIGILVRLNDKIRRLESLIKKNSVNYESIDDTILDSFNYIILALILLKI
;
A
#
# COMPACT_ATOMS: atom_id res chain seq x y z
N MET A 1 17.79 -13.41 9.49
CA MET A 1 16.81 -12.53 8.86
C MET A 1 16.22 -13.24 7.65
N SER A 2 14.90 -13.23 7.50
CA SER A 2 14.29 -13.90 6.36
C SER A 2 14.63 -13.16 5.05
N LYS A 3 14.69 -13.91 3.96
CA LYS A 3 14.88 -13.39 2.61
C LYS A 3 13.89 -12.25 2.29
N TRP A 4 12.66 -12.37 2.77
CA TRP A 4 11.59 -11.40 2.48
C TRP A 4 11.78 -10.08 3.20
N LEU A 5 12.40 -10.07 4.37
CA LEU A 5 12.71 -8.83 5.07
C LEU A 5 13.74 -8.00 4.33
N ILE A 6 14.73 -8.65 3.72
CA ILE A 6 15.73 -7.96 2.89
C ILE A 6 15.04 -7.32 1.70
N GLN A 7 14.18 -8.04 1.01
CA GLN A 7 13.41 -7.51 -0.12
C GLN A 7 12.46 -6.39 0.31
N TYR A 8 11.85 -6.52 1.47
CA TYR A 8 10.97 -5.50 2.04
C TYR A 8 11.71 -4.17 2.20
N GLU A 9 12.91 -4.20 2.78
CA GLU A 9 13.72 -3.00 2.95
C GLU A 9 14.17 -2.42 1.61
N GLN A 10 14.60 -3.26 0.69
CA GLN A 10 15.03 -2.84 -0.64
C GLN A 10 13.91 -2.15 -1.41
N ILE A 11 12.71 -2.69 -1.35
CA ILE A 11 11.54 -2.11 -2.01
C ILE A 11 11.16 -0.76 -1.39
N PHE A 12 11.18 -0.66 -0.06
CA PHE A 12 10.87 0.61 0.58
C PHE A 12 11.87 1.70 0.18
N ASN A 13 13.16 1.38 0.17
CA ASN A 13 14.19 2.33 -0.27
C ASN A 13 14.01 2.72 -1.74
N TYR A 14 13.66 1.76 -2.58
CA TYR A 14 13.38 2.01 -4.00
C TYR A 14 12.20 2.96 -4.20
N ILE A 15 11.12 2.78 -3.44
CA ILE A 15 9.92 3.62 -3.54
C ILE A 15 10.25 5.07 -3.21
N GLN A 16 11.07 5.31 -2.20
CA GLN A 16 11.35 6.66 -1.70
C GLN A 16 12.07 7.56 -2.70
N ILE A 17 12.67 6.99 -3.74
CA ILE A 17 13.33 7.76 -4.79
C ILE A 17 12.50 7.85 -6.08
N GLN A 18 11.31 7.25 -6.11
CA GLN A 18 10.47 7.29 -7.30
C GLN A 18 9.72 8.62 -7.42
N PRO A 19 9.65 9.21 -8.64
CA PRO A 19 8.98 10.50 -8.83
C PRO A 19 7.52 10.52 -8.36
N SER A 20 6.78 9.45 -8.60
CA SER A 20 5.38 9.35 -8.18
C SER A 20 5.22 9.40 -6.66
N TYR A 21 6.16 8.81 -5.91
CA TYR A 21 6.19 8.92 -4.45
C TYR A 21 6.58 10.34 -4.02
N LEU A 22 7.69 10.85 -4.55
CA LEU A 22 8.25 12.14 -4.13
C LEU A 22 7.28 13.30 -4.33
N ILE A 23 6.61 13.34 -5.49
CA ILE A 23 5.64 14.40 -5.78
C ILE A 23 4.49 14.36 -4.79
N HIS A 24 3.93 13.19 -4.53
CA HIS A 24 2.76 13.06 -3.66
C HIS A 24 3.09 13.28 -2.20
N ILE A 25 4.26 12.80 -1.72
CA ILE A 25 4.64 13.01 -0.33
C ILE A 25 4.82 14.50 0.00
N GLU A 26 5.21 15.31 -0.99
CA GLU A 26 5.37 16.74 -0.83
C GLU A 26 4.07 17.54 -0.99
N THR A 27 3.18 17.09 -1.88
CA THR A 27 1.96 17.84 -2.24
C THR A 27 0.75 17.54 -1.39
N LEU A 28 0.72 16.38 -0.72
CA LEU A 28 -0.37 16.03 0.20
C LEU A 28 -0.25 16.87 1.47
N ASN A 29 -1.31 17.58 1.85
CA ASN A 29 -1.24 18.58 2.93
C ASN A 29 -1.97 18.17 4.21
N ASN A 30 -3.10 17.49 4.09
CA ASN A 30 -3.96 17.21 5.24
C ASN A 30 -4.57 15.82 5.16
N LYS A 31 -5.29 15.44 6.23
CA LYS A 31 -5.94 14.15 6.35
C LYS A 31 -6.86 13.83 5.16
N ASN A 32 -7.66 14.79 4.75
CA ASN A 32 -8.63 14.59 3.67
C ASN A 32 -7.93 14.40 2.33
N ASP A 33 -6.86 15.15 2.06
CA ASP A 33 -6.06 14.95 0.84
C ASP A 33 -5.51 13.53 0.78
N CYS A 34 -4.98 13.03 1.90
CA CYS A 34 -4.41 11.68 1.97
C CYS A 34 -5.47 10.62 1.70
N ILE A 35 -6.63 10.72 2.34
CA ILE A 35 -7.73 9.77 2.18
C ILE A 35 -8.28 9.80 0.76
N ASN A 36 -8.56 11.00 0.24
CA ASN A 36 -9.17 11.16 -1.08
C ASN A 36 -8.22 10.68 -2.19
N THR A 37 -6.94 11.00 -2.09
CA THR A 37 -5.95 10.53 -3.06
C THR A 37 -5.76 9.02 -2.98
N PHE A 38 -5.76 8.47 -1.77
CA PHE A 38 -5.67 7.03 -1.55
C PHE A 38 -6.84 6.30 -2.22
N ILE A 39 -8.07 6.74 -1.98
CA ILE A 39 -9.27 6.13 -2.58
C ILE A 39 -9.26 6.27 -4.09
N SER A 40 -8.98 7.47 -4.59
CA SER A 40 -8.96 7.75 -6.03
C SER A 40 -7.97 6.85 -6.78
N ASN A 41 -6.75 6.75 -6.27
CA ASN A 41 -5.74 5.88 -6.88
C ASN A 41 -6.00 4.40 -6.60
N GLY A 42 -6.57 4.09 -5.45
CA GLY A 42 -6.96 2.73 -5.12
C GLY A 42 -8.01 2.15 -6.03
N ASN A 43 -8.96 2.97 -6.47
CA ASN A 43 -10.02 2.55 -7.39
C ASN A 43 -9.49 2.16 -8.78
N LYS A 44 -8.28 2.57 -9.13
CA LYS A 44 -7.63 2.14 -10.37
C LYS A 44 -7.17 0.67 -10.31
N LEU A 45 -7.10 0.10 -9.11
CA LEU A 45 -6.67 -1.30 -8.94
C LEU A 45 -7.56 -2.29 -9.67
N LYS A 46 -8.87 -2.01 -9.78
CA LYS A 46 -9.79 -2.88 -10.53
C LYS A 46 -9.34 -3.05 -11.99
N THR A 47 -8.94 -1.96 -12.61
CA THR A 47 -8.43 -1.97 -13.98
C THR A 47 -7.17 -2.83 -14.07
N PHE A 48 -6.24 -2.64 -13.13
CA PHE A 48 -4.99 -3.41 -13.10
C PHE A 48 -5.24 -4.90 -12.83
N ILE A 49 -6.19 -5.23 -11.96
CA ILE A 49 -6.58 -6.61 -11.69
C ILE A 49 -7.10 -7.28 -12.96
N ASN A 50 -7.95 -6.60 -13.71
CA ASN A 50 -8.49 -7.12 -14.96
C ASN A 50 -7.41 -7.31 -16.03
N ILE A 51 -6.46 -6.38 -16.12
CA ILE A 51 -5.32 -6.48 -17.04
C ILE A 51 -4.40 -7.64 -16.62
N THR A 52 -4.20 -7.85 -15.32
CA THR A 52 -3.34 -8.91 -14.79
C THR A 52 -3.86 -10.31 -15.12
N LYS A 53 -5.18 -10.45 -15.31
CA LYS A 53 -5.80 -11.72 -15.73
C LYS A 53 -5.53 -12.04 -17.20
N SER A 54 -5.28 -11.04 -18.02
CA SER A 54 -4.79 -11.18 -19.38
C SER A 54 -3.30 -10.83 -19.39
N ASN A 55 -2.57 -10.96 -20.47
CA ASN A 55 -1.13 -10.70 -20.48
C ASN A 55 -0.81 -9.23 -20.19
N ILE A 56 0.01 -8.99 -19.15
CA ILE A 56 0.49 -7.65 -18.81
C ILE A 56 1.66 -7.28 -19.73
N GLN A 57 1.56 -6.12 -20.39
CA GLN A 57 2.67 -5.52 -21.13
C GLN A 57 3.54 -4.68 -20.20
N ILE A 58 4.77 -4.40 -20.59
CA ILE A 58 5.75 -3.64 -19.80
C ILE A 58 5.18 -2.30 -19.33
N LEU A 59 4.38 -1.64 -20.15
CA LEU A 59 3.77 -0.34 -19.83
C LEU A 59 2.82 -0.42 -18.62
N GLU A 60 2.03 -1.50 -18.54
CA GLU A 60 1.12 -1.69 -17.40
C GLU A 60 1.86 -1.96 -16.11
N TYR A 61 2.99 -2.66 -16.15
CA TYR A 61 3.83 -2.84 -14.97
C TYR A 61 4.25 -1.50 -14.37
N LYS A 62 4.66 -0.55 -15.22
CA LYS A 62 5.06 0.79 -14.76
C LYS A 62 3.89 1.57 -14.18
N ASN A 63 2.71 1.46 -14.78
CA ASN A 63 1.50 2.11 -14.28
C ASN A 63 1.08 1.54 -12.93
N ILE A 64 1.15 0.23 -12.75
CA ILE A 64 0.87 -0.42 -11.47
C ILE A 64 1.87 0.05 -10.41
N GLU A 65 3.15 0.07 -10.73
CA GLU A 65 4.20 0.54 -9.83
C GLU A 65 3.96 1.98 -9.38
N ASN A 66 3.69 2.88 -10.32
CA ASN A 66 3.42 4.28 -10.01
C ASN A 66 2.21 4.42 -9.08
N ASN A 67 1.14 3.69 -9.37
CA ASN A 67 -0.06 3.69 -8.54
C ASN A 67 0.23 3.24 -7.11
N LEU A 68 0.98 2.14 -6.96
CA LEU A 68 1.37 1.62 -5.65
C LEU A 68 2.25 2.61 -4.87
N CYS A 69 3.16 3.29 -5.56
CA CYS A 69 4.01 4.32 -4.95
C CYS A 69 3.17 5.49 -4.42
N ILE A 70 2.15 5.92 -5.18
CA ILE A 70 1.24 6.98 -4.75
C ILE A 70 0.46 6.54 -3.50
N LEU A 71 -0.06 5.32 -3.49
CA LEU A 71 -0.79 4.79 -2.34
C LEU A 71 0.09 4.76 -1.09
N LEU A 72 1.35 4.37 -1.23
CA LEU A 72 2.28 4.34 -0.10
C LEU A 72 2.52 5.74 0.45
N SER A 73 2.72 6.73 -0.42
CA SER A 73 2.90 8.12 0.00
C SER A 73 1.71 8.63 0.81
N CYS A 74 0.50 8.25 0.41
CA CYS A 74 -0.72 8.61 1.15
C CYS A 74 -0.72 8.05 2.56
N ILE A 75 -0.31 6.79 2.74
CA ILE A 75 -0.28 6.14 4.06
C ILE A 75 0.74 6.82 4.96
N LEU A 76 1.95 7.04 4.46
CA LEU A 76 3.01 7.67 5.24
C LEU A 76 2.64 9.10 5.65
N LYS A 77 2.10 9.87 4.71
CA LYS A 77 1.69 11.25 4.99
C LYS A 77 0.50 11.29 5.95
N TYR A 78 -0.45 10.38 5.80
CA TYR A 78 -1.60 10.26 6.70
C TYR A 78 -1.15 10.08 8.14
N ASN A 79 -0.24 9.15 8.39
CA ASN A 79 0.24 8.88 9.74
C ASN A 79 1.06 10.05 10.30
N LYS A 80 1.77 10.78 9.45
CA LYS A 80 2.49 11.98 9.86
C LYS A 80 1.53 13.10 10.26
N VAL A 81 0.50 13.35 9.46
CA VAL A 81 -0.44 14.45 9.67
C VAL A 81 -1.37 14.15 10.86
N VAL A 82 -1.88 12.93 10.96
CA VAL A 82 -2.88 12.56 11.97
C VAL A 82 -2.24 12.23 13.32
N PHE A 83 -1.13 11.49 13.31
CA PHE A 83 -0.50 10.97 14.54
C PHE A 83 0.87 11.56 14.84
N ASN A 84 1.35 12.49 14.01
CA ASN A 84 2.68 13.07 14.14
C ASN A 84 3.80 12.02 14.16
N LYS A 85 3.61 10.92 13.43
CA LYS A 85 4.63 9.86 13.28
C LYS A 85 5.51 10.15 12.07
N SER A 86 6.82 9.99 12.24
CA SER A 86 7.74 10.12 11.12
C SER A 86 7.49 9.00 10.11
N TYR A 87 7.92 9.19 8.87
CA TYR A 87 7.83 8.16 7.84
C TYR A 87 8.57 6.89 8.27
N GLN A 88 9.71 7.06 8.92
CA GLN A 88 10.51 5.94 9.41
C GLN A 88 9.78 5.16 10.52
N GLU A 89 9.11 5.83 11.44
CA GLU A 89 8.32 5.16 12.48
C GLU A 89 7.21 4.31 11.88
N THR A 90 6.47 4.84 10.92
CA THR A 90 5.40 4.10 10.25
C THR A 90 5.98 2.89 9.52
N TYR A 91 7.09 3.07 8.82
CA TYR A 91 7.78 1.97 8.14
C TYR A 91 8.18 0.86 9.11
N ILE A 92 8.83 1.22 10.22
CA ILE A 92 9.27 0.26 11.22
C ILE A 92 8.08 -0.51 11.82
N ASN A 93 7.00 0.19 12.15
CA ASN A 93 5.80 -0.43 12.69
C ASN A 93 5.19 -1.44 11.73
N CYS A 94 5.09 -1.08 10.46
CA CYS A 94 4.54 -1.96 9.43
C CYS A 94 5.46 -3.16 9.15
N LYS A 95 6.77 -2.93 9.11
CA LYS A 95 7.74 -3.99 8.92
C LYS A 95 7.71 -5.02 10.05
N ASN A 96 7.63 -4.55 11.29
CA ASN A 96 7.53 -5.42 12.45
C ASN A 96 6.24 -6.25 12.42
N LEU A 97 5.14 -5.64 12.04
CA LEU A 97 3.87 -6.34 11.87
C LEU A 97 3.95 -7.41 10.76
N PHE A 98 4.58 -7.07 9.65
CA PHE A 98 4.80 -8.01 8.55
C PHE A 98 5.64 -9.21 9.02
N GLU A 99 6.73 -8.95 9.72
CA GLU A 99 7.62 -10.00 10.24
C GLU A 99 6.87 -10.96 11.15
N LYS A 100 6.06 -10.42 12.07
CA LYS A 100 5.27 -11.22 12.99
C LYS A 100 4.24 -12.08 12.26
N LYS A 101 3.48 -11.50 11.34
CA LYS A 101 2.46 -12.22 10.57
C LYS A 101 3.10 -13.28 9.67
N ASN A 102 4.21 -12.95 9.03
CA ASN A 102 4.90 -13.88 8.14
C ASN A 102 5.48 -15.07 8.91
N SER A 103 5.99 -14.82 10.12
CA SER A 103 6.46 -15.90 11.01
C SER A 103 5.32 -16.86 11.35
N ASP A 104 4.11 -16.33 11.60
CA ASP A 104 2.94 -17.13 11.94
C ASP A 104 2.42 -17.95 10.75
N TYR A 105 2.51 -17.42 9.52
CA TYR A 105 1.91 -18.02 8.33
C TYR A 105 2.90 -18.63 7.34
N GLY A 106 4.20 -18.62 7.66
CA GLY A 106 5.21 -19.34 6.87
C GLY A 106 5.30 -18.93 5.40
N ASP A 107 5.40 -17.63 5.12
CA ASP A 107 5.51 -17.10 3.75
C ASP A 107 4.28 -17.39 2.86
N ALA A 108 3.12 -17.62 3.46
CA ALA A 108 1.90 -17.96 2.71
C ALA A 108 1.51 -16.92 1.66
N PHE A 109 1.96 -15.66 1.80
CA PHE A 109 1.66 -14.61 0.83
C PHE A 109 2.18 -14.94 -0.59
N MET A 110 3.21 -15.77 -0.70
CA MET A 110 3.77 -16.16 -2.00
C MET A 110 2.77 -16.95 -2.85
N ASP A 111 1.85 -17.66 -2.20
CA ASP A 111 0.84 -18.46 -2.89
C ASP A 111 -0.24 -17.59 -3.56
N TYR A 112 -0.40 -16.35 -3.12
CA TYR A 112 -1.43 -15.46 -3.66
C TYR A 112 -1.05 -14.84 -5.00
N LYS A 113 0.23 -14.76 -5.33
CA LYS A 113 0.74 -14.08 -6.53
C LYS A 113 0.32 -12.60 -6.56
N LEU A 114 0.78 -11.86 -7.55
CA LEU A 114 0.50 -10.42 -7.67
C LEU A 114 -1.01 -10.13 -7.67
N ILE A 115 -1.76 -10.86 -8.47
CA ILE A 115 -3.20 -10.62 -8.58
C ILE A 115 -3.94 -10.83 -7.26
N GLY A 116 -3.58 -11.85 -6.49
CA GLY A 116 -4.18 -12.10 -5.18
C GLY A 116 -3.90 -10.97 -4.20
N ILE A 117 -2.69 -10.42 -4.21
CA ILE A 117 -2.33 -9.30 -3.36
C ILE A 117 -3.09 -8.04 -3.77
N LEU A 118 -3.19 -7.75 -5.08
CA LEU A 118 -3.95 -6.60 -5.58
C LEU A 118 -5.43 -6.69 -5.21
N VAL A 119 -6.01 -7.88 -5.27
CA VAL A 119 -7.41 -8.10 -4.85
C VAL A 119 -7.58 -7.77 -3.36
N ARG A 120 -6.68 -8.24 -2.51
CA ARG A 120 -6.73 -7.95 -1.07
C ARG A 120 -6.58 -6.46 -0.77
N LEU A 121 -5.68 -5.79 -1.49
CA LEU A 121 -5.52 -4.35 -1.38
C LEU A 121 -6.79 -3.62 -1.81
N ASN A 122 -7.40 -4.04 -2.91
CA ASN A 122 -8.66 -3.48 -3.38
C ASN A 122 -9.80 -3.63 -2.34
N ASP A 123 -9.83 -4.76 -1.64
CA ASP A 123 -10.81 -4.97 -0.56
C ASP A 123 -10.62 -3.96 0.58
N LYS A 124 -9.37 -3.64 0.93
CA LYS A 124 -9.09 -2.61 1.94
C LYS A 124 -9.57 -1.23 1.49
N ILE A 125 -9.37 -0.90 0.23
CA ILE A 125 -9.82 0.39 -0.32
C ILE A 125 -11.36 0.48 -0.31
N ARG A 126 -12.03 -0.58 -0.69
CA ARG A 126 -13.50 -0.65 -0.63
C ARG A 126 -14.01 -0.51 0.80
N ARG A 127 -13.34 -1.15 1.75
CA ARG A 127 -13.70 -1.04 3.16
C ARG A 127 -13.56 0.41 3.64
N LEU A 128 -12.45 1.07 3.29
CA LEU A 128 -12.22 2.47 3.63
C LEU A 128 -13.32 3.37 3.06
N GLU A 129 -13.65 3.19 1.80
CA GLU A 129 -14.70 3.95 1.12
C GLU A 129 -16.07 3.75 1.80
N SER A 130 -16.39 2.52 2.18
CA SER A 130 -17.62 2.19 2.88
C SER A 130 -17.69 2.83 4.26
N LEU A 131 -16.58 2.80 5.01
CA LEU A 131 -16.51 3.42 6.34
C LEU A 131 -16.74 4.93 6.28
N ILE A 132 -16.20 5.57 5.26
CA ILE A 132 -16.35 7.02 5.05
C ILE A 132 -17.80 7.35 4.68
N LYS A 133 -18.39 6.62 3.74
CA LYS A 133 -19.78 6.85 3.28
C LYS A 133 -20.80 6.68 4.40
N LYS A 134 -20.57 5.73 5.29
CA LYS A 134 -21.48 5.47 6.43
C LYS A 134 -21.35 6.52 7.53
N ASN A 135 -20.46 7.49 7.34
CA ASN A 135 -20.17 8.50 8.34
C ASN A 135 -19.88 7.86 9.71
N SER A 136 -19.19 6.71 9.64
CA SER A 136 -18.84 5.95 10.82
C SER A 136 -17.87 6.76 11.67
N VAL A 137 -18.21 6.94 12.95
CA VAL A 137 -17.36 7.64 13.91
C VAL A 137 -16.20 6.75 14.38
N ASN A 138 -16.10 5.54 13.85
CA ASN A 138 -15.05 4.61 14.22
C ASN A 138 -13.75 4.92 13.47
N TYR A 139 -13.07 5.97 13.89
CA TYR A 139 -11.79 6.39 13.32
C TYR A 139 -10.73 5.31 13.43
N GLU A 140 -10.79 4.48 14.46
CA GLU A 140 -9.87 3.36 14.67
C GLU A 140 -9.92 2.39 13.49
N SER A 141 -11.11 2.08 12.98
CA SER A 141 -11.27 1.22 11.80
C SER A 141 -10.73 1.86 10.53
N ILE A 142 -10.84 3.18 10.39
CA ILE A 142 -10.27 3.90 9.24
C ILE A 142 -8.75 3.85 9.31
N ASP A 143 -8.17 4.17 10.46
CA ASP A 143 -6.72 4.18 10.67
C ASP A 143 -6.13 2.79 10.45
N ASP A 144 -6.76 1.76 11.02
CA ASP A 144 -6.32 0.37 10.87
C ASP A 144 -6.38 -0.08 9.42
N THR A 145 -7.42 0.29 8.68
CA THR A 145 -7.57 -0.09 7.28
C THR A 145 -6.48 0.53 6.41
N ILE A 146 -6.18 1.81 6.65
CA ILE A 146 -5.10 2.50 5.95
C ILE A 146 -3.76 1.84 6.24
N LEU A 147 -3.47 1.56 7.50
CA LEU A 147 -2.20 0.98 7.90
C LEU A 147 -2.03 -0.46 7.39
N ASP A 148 -3.12 -1.26 7.43
CA ASP A 148 -3.10 -2.62 6.89
C ASP A 148 -2.75 -2.66 5.41
N SER A 149 -3.10 -1.62 4.67
CA SER A 149 -2.82 -1.54 3.24
C SER A 149 -1.32 -1.44 2.94
N PHE A 150 -0.51 -0.95 3.86
CA PHE A 150 0.93 -0.74 3.68
C PHE A 150 1.63 -2.03 3.26
N ASN A 151 1.42 -3.10 4.00
CA ASN A 151 2.09 -4.36 3.74
C ASN A 151 1.65 -5.00 2.43
N TYR A 152 0.37 -4.87 2.05
CA TYR A 152 -0.08 -5.34 0.73
C TYR A 152 0.59 -4.58 -0.41
N ILE A 153 0.81 -3.27 -0.23
CA ILE A 153 1.51 -2.46 -1.23
C ILE A 153 2.96 -2.93 -1.39
N ILE A 154 3.66 -3.13 -0.28
CA ILE A 154 5.05 -3.61 -0.31
C ILE A 154 5.12 -5.00 -0.97
N LEU A 155 4.23 -5.92 -0.57
CA LEU A 155 4.19 -7.26 -1.15
C LEU A 155 3.89 -7.24 -2.65
N ALA A 156 2.96 -6.40 -3.08
CA ALA A 156 2.66 -6.24 -4.50
C ALA A 156 3.87 -5.78 -5.28
N LEU A 157 4.63 -4.83 -4.73
CA LEU A 157 5.85 -4.33 -5.37
C LEU A 157 6.95 -5.38 -5.41
N ILE A 158 7.12 -6.17 -4.35
CA ILE A 158 8.06 -7.28 -4.34
C ILE A 158 7.71 -8.27 -5.47
N LEU A 159 6.45 -8.67 -5.56
CA LEU A 159 5.99 -9.63 -6.57
C LEU A 159 6.07 -9.07 -7.99
N LEU A 160 5.85 -7.77 -8.14
CA LEU A 160 5.94 -7.09 -9.43
C LEU A 160 7.38 -7.06 -9.96
N LYS A 161 8.36 -6.99 -9.07
CA LYS A 161 9.79 -6.89 -9.40
C LYS A 161 10.49 -8.26 -9.55
N ILE A 162 9.86 -9.33 -9.12
CA ILE A 162 10.35 -10.69 -9.37
C ILE A 162 9.98 -11.12 -10.80
#